data_bccf8da345baabbfee8e0db114e94384
#
_entry.id   bccf8da345baabbfee8e0db114e94384
#
_cell.length_a   1.000
_cell.length_b   1.000
_cell.length_c   1.000
_cell.angle_alpha   90.00
_cell.angle_beta   90.00
_cell.angle_gamma   90.00
#
_symmetry.space_group_name_H-M   'P 1'
#
loop_
_entity.id
_entity.type
_entity.pdbx_description
1 polymer ?
#
loop_
_entity_poly.entity_id
_entity_poly.type
_entity_poly.pdbx_seq_one_letter_code
_entity_poly.pdbx_strand_id
1 'polypeptide(L)'
;PEPLPYLWLTLEQNLFDKESTGALMWGKGLRFGNRDGFDGGYDIPRVTLLQPTGGSQQLLKLDVYDTVGRIDLPTPVAARGGEVNFEVEYAFDLPPYGSDRMGVEKVEQGTIFQLAQWFPAVCAFDDVHGWNTLPYLGAGEFHTNFGDCEIALTVPRDHIVGATGELLAHLIDKDGQLA
;
A
#
# COMPACT_ATOMS: atom_id res chain seq x y z
N PRO A 1 -5.74 13.30 24.57
CA PRO A 1 -5.68 12.20 23.62
C PRO A 1 -6.56 11.06 24.10
N GLU A 2 -7.38 10.53 23.20
CA GLU A 2 -8.27 9.41 23.45
C GLU A 2 -7.70 8.12 22.84
N PRO A 3 -8.10 6.93 23.33
CA PRO A 3 -7.76 5.68 22.71
C PRO A 3 -8.32 5.59 21.28
N LEU A 4 -7.60 4.93 20.38
CA LEU A 4 -8.03 4.73 18.99
C LEU A 4 -8.74 3.39 18.84
N PRO A 5 -10.07 3.35 18.63
CA PRO A 5 -10.83 2.11 18.49
C PRO A 5 -10.75 1.52 17.08
N TYR A 6 -10.21 2.23 16.12
CA TYR A 6 -10.04 1.79 14.73
C TYR A 6 -8.84 2.49 14.08
N LEU A 7 -8.36 1.90 13.01
CA LEU A 7 -7.34 2.46 12.13
C LEU A 7 -7.93 2.71 10.74
N TRP A 8 -7.32 3.66 10.03
CA TRP A 8 -7.52 3.83 8.61
C TRP A 8 -6.23 3.55 7.86
N LEU A 9 -6.34 2.89 6.73
CA LEU A 9 -5.26 2.65 5.78
C LEU A 9 -5.48 3.47 4.52
N THR A 10 -4.39 3.96 3.94
CA THR A 10 -4.36 4.44 2.57
C THR A 10 -4.22 3.24 1.62
N LEU A 11 -4.96 3.26 0.53
CA LEU A 11 -5.03 2.22 -0.48
C LEU A 11 -4.84 2.85 -1.87
N GLU A 12 -3.68 3.46 -2.11
CA GLU A 12 -3.46 4.32 -3.29
C GLU A 12 -3.60 3.56 -4.61
N GLN A 13 -3.30 2.26 -4.65
CA GLN A 13 -3.45 1.45 -5.86
C GLN A 13 -4.91 1.34 -6.32
N ASN A 14 -5.87 1.53 -5.40
CA ASN A 14 -7.29 1.55 -5.78
C ASN A 14 -7.66 2.73 -6.70
N LEU A 15 -6.77 3.73 -6.87
CA LEU A 15 -6.94 4.73 -7.91
C LEU A 15 -7.07 4.12 -9.31
N PHE A 16 -6.41 2.96 -9.52
CA PHE A 16 -6.43 2.26 -10.81
C PHE A 16 -7.64 1.33 -10.99
N ASP A 17 -8.48 1.17 -9.98
CA ASP A 17 -9.79 0.53 -10.13
C ASP A 17 -10.67 1.43 -11.02
N LYS A 18 -11.29 0.82 -12.04
CA LYS A 18 -12.15 1.53 -13.00
C LYS A 18 -13.37 2.22 -12.37
N GLU A 19 -13.79 1.75 -11.19
CA GLU A 19 -14.92 2.29 -10.43
C GLU A 19 -14.47 3.31 -9.37
N SER A 20 -13.15 3.53 -9.19
CA SER A 20 -12.65 4.50 -8.25
C SER A 20 -13.13 5.92 -8.58
N THR A 21 -13.30 6.73 -7.55
CA THR A 21 -13.70 8.14 -7.71
C THR A 21 -12.72 8.88 -8.63
N GLY A 22 -11.41 8.62 -8.47
CA GLY A 22 -10.38 9.21 -9.32
C GLY A 22 -10.53 8.81 -10.78
N ALA A 23 -10.72 7.52 -11.08
CA ALA A 23 -10.91 7.04 -12.44
C ALA A 23 -12.18 7.60 -13.08
N LEU A 24 -13.28 7.68 -12.33
CA LEU A 24 -14.56 8.22 -12.82
C LEU A 24 -14.50 9.72 -13.06
N MET A 25 -13.84 10.48 -12.20
CA MET A 25 -13.75 11.95 -12.35
C MET A 25 -12.91 12.37 -13.54
N TRP A 26 -11.83 11.65 -13.79
CA TRP A 26 -10.80 12.11 -14.71
C TRP A 26 -10.77 11.34 -16.04
N GLY A 27 -11.27 10.14 -16.08
CA GLY A 27 -11.31 9.33 -17.30
C GLY A 27 -9.94 9.14 -17.94
N LYS A 28 -9.91 8.99 -19.27
CA LYS A 28 -8.67 8.74 -20.04
C LYS A 28 -7.71 9.95 -20.12
N GLY A 29 -8.15 11.12 -19.69
CA GLY A 29 -7.38 12.38 -19.83
C GLY A 29 -6.35 12.63 -18.76
N LEU A 30 -6.28 11.76 -17.77
CA LEU A 30 -5.42 11.99 -16.62
C LEU A 30 -4.08 11.31 -16.71
N ARG A 31 -3.11 12.03 -16.17
CA ARG A 31 -1.79 11.56 -15.84
C ARG A 31 -1.79 10.24 -15.06
N PHE A 32 -2.82 10.05 -14.22
CA PHE A 32 -3.06 8.87 -13.40
C PHE A 32 -4.25 8.03 -13.89
N GLY A 33 -4.86 8.42 -14.99
CA GLY A 33 -6.09 7.79 -15.47
C GLY A 33 -5.87 6.36 -15.96
N ASN A 34 -6.98 5.64 -15.99
CA ASN A 34 -7.05 4.31 -16.59
C ASN A 34 -6.64 4.38 -18.07
N ARG A 35 -5.43 3.95 -18.37
CA ARG A 35 -4.93 3.84 -19.75
C ARG A 35 -5.25 2.45 -20.29
N ASP A 36 -5.73 2.41 -21.51
CA ASP A 36 -5.93 1.17 -22.26
C ASP A 36 -6.89 0.15 -21.61
N GLY A 37 -7.79 0.63 -20.73
CA GLY A 37 -8.75 -0.25 -20.06
C GLY A 37 -8.16 -1.08 -18.93
N PHE A 38 -7.00 -0.71 -18.42
CA PHE A 38 -6.43 -1.34 -17.23
C PHE A 38 -7.39 -1.20 -16.04
N ASP A 39 -7.62 -2.28 -15.35
CA ASP A 39 -8.48 -2.37 -14.17
C ASP A 39 -7.62 -2.95 -13.04
N GLY A 40 -7.19 -2.09 -12.14
CA GLY A 40 -6.26 -2.40 -11.06
C GLY A 40 -6.91 -2.27 -9.70
N GLY A 41 -6.09 -1.99 -8.70
CA GLY A 41 -6.48 -1.91 -7.31
C GLY A 41 -5.89 -3.05 -6.49
N TYR A 42 -6.03 -2.95 -5.18
CA TYR A 42 -5.58 -3.99 -4.26
C TYR A 42 -6.57 -5.14 -4.18
N ASP A 43 -6.06 -6.36 -4.25
CA ASP A 43 -6.68 -7.55 -3.66
C ASP A 43 -6.09 -7.73 -2.24
N ILE A 44 -6.93 -7.63 -1.22
CA ILE A 44 -6.53 -7.76 0.19
C ILE A 44 -7.29 -8.93 0.81
N PRO A 45 -6.77 -10.15 0.68
CA PRO A 45 -7.46 -11.33 1.18
C PRO A 45 -7.48 -11.41 2.71
N ARG A 46 -6.54 -10.75 3.39
CA ARG A 46 -6.43 -10.90 4.84
C ARG A 46 -5.77 -9.71 5.52
N VAL A 47 -6.36 -9.35 6.67
CA VAL A 47 -5.75 -8.49 7.68
C VAL A 47 -5.74 -9.25 9.01
N THR A 48 -4.60 -9.31 9.67
CA THR A 48 -4.39 -10.12 10.87
C THR A 48 -3.82 -9.28 12.00
N LEU A 49 -4.50 -9.28 13.15
CA LEU A 49 -3.95 -8.71 14.38
C LEU A 49 -2.93 -9.68 14.96
N LEU A 50 -1.72 -9.17 15.18
CA LEU A 50 -0.62 -9.92 15.76
C LEU A 50 -0.59 -9.74 17.27
N GLN A 51 -0.47 -10.84 18.02
CA GLN A 51 -0.35 -10.80 19.47
C GLN A 51 1.12 -10.72 19.91
N PRO A 52 1.48 -9.83 20.85
CA PRO A 52 2.88 -9.61 21.25
C PRO A 52 3.61 -10.86 21.79
N THR A 53 2.88 -11.85 22.26
CA THR A 53 3.45 -13.03 22.95
C THR A 53 3.19 -14.36 22.22
N GLY A 54 3.00 -14.34 20.92
CA GLY A 54 2.77 -15.60 20.17
C GLY A 54 1.40 -16.23 20.40
N GLY A 55 0.43 -15.44 20.85
CA GLY A 55 -0.96 -15.87 20.99
C GLY A 55 -1.65 -16.14 19.63
N SER A 56 -2.90 -16.56 19.68
CA SER A 56 -3.70 -16.81 18.47
C SER A 56 -3.83 -15.53 17.64
N GLN A 57 -3.52 -15.63 16.37
CA GLN A 57 -3.78 -14.58 15.40
C GLN A 57 -5.29 -14.35 15.27
N GLN A 58 -5.71 -13.10 15.21
CA GLN A 58 -7.11 -12.74 15.03
C GLN A 58 -7.29 -12.05 13.68
N LEU A 59 -8.23 -12.56 12.88
CA LEU A 59 -8.62 -11.90 11.65
C LEU A 59 -9.38 -10.62 11.96
N LEU A 60 -9.02 -9.56 11.24
CA LEU A 60 -9.70 -8.28 11.28
C LEU A 60 -10.45 -8.06 9.96
N LYS A 61 -11.60 -7.43 10.05
CA LYS A 61 -12.35 -7.00 8.88
C LYS A 61 -11.77 -5.68 8.38
N LEU A 62 -11.49 -5.60 7.09
CA LEU A 62 -11.20 -4.36 6.37
C LEU A 62 -12.45 -3.92 5.62
N ASP A 63 -12.95 -2.75 5.91
CA ASP A 63 -14.01 -2.09 5.15
C ASP A 63 -13.37 -1.06 4.20
N VAL A 64 -13.44 -1.33 2.90
CA VAL A 64 -12.82 -0.50 1.85
C VAL A 64 -13.79 0.59 1.38
N TYR A 65 -13.29 1.80 1.30
CA TYR A 65 -13.99 3.00 0.80
C TYR A 65 -13.09 3.71 -0.21
N ASP A 66 -13.21 3.34 -1.48
CA ASP A 66 -12.37 3.90 -2.55
C ASP A 66 -10.87 3.65 -2.27
N THR A 67 -10.09 4.69 -2.10
CA THR A 67 -8.65 4.62 -1.83
C THR A 67 -8.28 4.65 -0.35
N VAL A 68 -9.23 4.36 0.54
CA VAL A 68 -8.99 4.21 1.98
C VAL A 68 -9.72 2.98 2.52
N GLY A 69 -9.20 2.42 3.60
CA GLY A 69 -9.80 1.26 4.25
C GLY A 69 -9.81 1.40 5.76
N ARG A 70 -10.88 0.94 6.41
CA ARG A 70 -11.05 0.99 7.86
C ARG A 70 -10.93 -0.39 8.49
N ILE A 71 -10.22 -0.45 9.60
CA ILE A 71 -10.07 -1.64 10.43
C ILE A 71 -10.56 -1.31 11.84
N ASP A 72 -11.63 -1.94 12.28
CA ASP A 72 -12.08 -1.84 13.67
C ASP A 72 -11.25 -2.78 14.56
N LEU A 73 -10.73 -2.24 15.66
CA LEU A 73 -9.87 -2.98 16.57
C LEU A 73 -10.70 -3.61 17.70
N PRO A 74 -10.46 -4.87 18.05
CA PRO A 74 -11.17 -5.54 19.15
C PRO A 74 -10.86 -4.91 20.52
N THR A 75 -9.71 -4.27 20.64
CA THR A 75 -9.27 -3.48 21.78
C THR A 75 -8.70 -2.16 21.28
N PRO A 76 -9.20 -1.01 21.74
CA PRO A 76 -8.66 0.27 21.33
C PRO A 76 -7.16 0.43 21.68
N VAL A 77 -6.40 1.01 20.78
CA VAL A 77 -5.00 1.40 21.06
C VAL A 77 -5.01 2.48 22.10
N ALA A 78 -4.32 2.25 23.21
CA ALA A 78 -4.28 3.20 24.33
C ALA A 78 -3.62 4.51 23.91
N ALA A 79 -4.12 5.62 24.43
CA ALA A 79 -3.46 6.91 24.29
C ALA A 79 -2.07 6.90 24.96
N ARG A 80 -1.16 7.70 24.43
CA ARG A 80 0.17 7.93 25.02
C ARG A 80 1.05 6.65 25.05
N GLY A 81 1.38 6.15 23.88
CA GLY A 81 2.36 5.06 23.71
C GLY A 81 1.72 3.66 23.66
N GLY A 82 0.41 3.57 23.42
CA GLY A 82 -0.20 2.30 23.04
C GLY A 82 0.32 1.83 21.68
N GLU A 83 0.45 0.52 21.51
CA GLU A 83 0.95 -0.11 20.30
C GLU A 83 -0.05 -1.13 19.79
N VAL A 84 -0.09 -1.30 18.47
CA VAL A 84 -0.81 -2.37 17.80
C VAL A 84 0.06 -2.91 16.67
N ASN A 85 0.15 -4.23 16.58
CA ASN A 85 0.85 -4.91 15.50
C ASN A 85 -0.17 -5.66 14.65
N PHE A 86 -0.13 -5.45 13.34
CA PHE A 86 -0.99 -6.15 12.40
C PHE A 86 -0.26 -6.40 11.08
N GLU A 87 -0.75 -7.36 10.34
CA GLU A 87 -0.26 -7.76 9.04
C GLU A 87 -1.36 -7.58 8.01
N VAL A 88 -1.01 -7.04 6.86
CA VAL A 88 -1.90 -6.94 5.69
C VAL A 88 -1.30 -7.77 4.56
N GLU A 89 -2.03 -8.79 4.13
CA GLU A 89 -1.70 -9.55 2.93
C GLU A 89 -2.41 -8.91 1.74
N TYR A 90 -1.66 -8.57 0.71
CA TYR A 90 -2.21 -7.89 -0.46
C TYR A 90 -1.48 -8.27 -1.75
N ALA A 91 -2.19 -8.11 -2.85
CA ALA A 91 -1.64 -8.19 -4.19
C ALA A 91 -2.24 -7.09 -5.07
N PHE A 92 -1.59 -6.74 -6.15
CA PHE A 92 -2.10 -5.85 -7.19
C PHE A 92 -1.35 -6.05 -8.50
N ASP A 93 -1.99 -5.71 -9.60
CA ASP A 93 -1.36 -5.68 -10.90
C ASP A 93 -0.74 -4.32 -11.19
N LEU A 94 0.45 -4.33 -11.80
CA LEU A 94 1.12 -3.10 -12.20
C LEU A 94 0.48 -2.53 -13.47
N PRO A 95 0.16 -1.22 -13.49
CA PRO A 95 -0.37 -0.59 -14.67
C PRO A 95 0.65 -0.57 -15.81
N PRO A 96 0.21 -0.46 -17.08
CA PRO A 96 1.11 -0.28 -18.19
C PRO A 96 1.88 1.05 -18.07
N TYR A 97 3.03 1.10 -18.75
CA TYR A 97 3.88 2.29 -18.81
C TYR A 97 3.08 3.57 -19.11
N GLY A 98 3.48 4.64 -18.46
CA GLY A 98 2.87 5.96 -18.59
C GLY A 98 1.79 6.28 -17.56
N SER A 99 1.55 5.39 -16.62
CA SER A 99 0.87 5.72 -15.37
C SER A 99 1.85 6.45 -14.46
N ASP A 100 1.43 7.52 -13.81
CA ASP A 100 2.36 8.36 -13.06
C ASP A 100 3.08 7.57 -11.96
N ARG A 101 4.38 7.76 -11.87
CA ARG A 101 5.28 7.19 -10.86
C ARG A 101 5.33 5.66 -10.81
N MET A 102 4.59 4.93 -11.66
CA MET A 102 4.67 3.48 -11.71
C MET A 102 4.28 2.93 -13.07
N GLY A 103 4.61 1.67 -13.28
CA GLY A 103 4.24 0.95 -14.49
C GLY A 103 5.23 -0.11 -14.92
N VAL A 104 4.85 -0.82 -15.97
CA VAL A 104 5.68 -1.83 -16.64
C VAL A 104 6.02 -1.34 -18.03
N GLU A 105 7.30 -1.26 -18.35
CA GLU A 105 7.82 -0.88 -19.67
C GLU A 105 8.70 -1.98 -20.25
N LYS A 106 8.42 -2.36 -21.49
CA LYS A 106 9.29 -3.25 -22.27
C LYS A 106 10.27 -2.43 -23.10
N VAL A 107 11.55 -2.63 -22.88
CA VAL A 107 12.65 -2.02 -23.62
C VAL A 107 13.49 -3.09 -24.32
N GLU A 108 14.41 -2.67 -25.18
CA GLU A 108 15.28 -3.60 -25.92
C GLU A 108 16.07 -4.53 -24.98
N GLN A 109 16.51 -4.02 -23.83
CA GLN A 109 17.34 -4.74 -22.86
C GLN A 109 16.55 -5.59 -21.86
N GLY A 110 15.21 -5.49 -21.84
CA GLY A 110 14.38 -6.25 -20.89
C GLY A 110 13.08 -5.54 -20.52
N THR A 111 12.60 -5.81 -19.31
CA THR A 111 11.39 -5.19 -18.79
C THR A 111 11.73 -4.38 -17.53
N ILE A 112 11.26 -3.15 -17.48
CA ILE A 112 11.39 -2.26 -16.32
C ILE A 112 10.07 -2.33 -15.55
N PHE A 113 10.16 -2.59 -14.25
CA PHE A 113 9.07 -2.49 -13.30
C PHE A 113 9.35 -1.32 -12.37
N GLN A 114 8.48 -0.34 -12.38
CA GLN A 114 8.58 0.81 -11.47
C GLN A 114 7.38 0.81 -10.54
N LEU A 115 7.66 0.83 -9.24
CA LEU A 115 6.65 0.77 -8.19
C LEU A 115 6.71 2.04 -7.34
N ALA A 116 5.57 2.67 -7.15
CA ALA A 116 5.37 3.77 -6.22
C ALA A 116 4.03 3.58 -5.49
N GLN A 117 3.91 4.07 -4.27
CA GLN A 117 2.69 3.93 -3.45
C GLN A 117 2.17 2.48 -3.44
N TRP A 118 3.07 1.54 -3.26
CA TRP A 118 2.83 0.13 -3.56
C TRP A 118 2.36 -0.71 -2.36
N PHE A 119 2.30 -0.13 -1.16
CA PHE A 119 1.84 -0.82 0.04
C PHE A 119 0.79 -0.02 0.79
N PRO A 120 -0.20 -0.68 1.41
CA PRO A 120 -1.14 -0.05 2.32
C PRO A 120 -0.42 0.58 3.51
N ALA A 121 -0.67 1.83 3.81
CA ALA A 121 -0.04 2.54 4.93
C ALA A 121 -1.09 3.08 5.89
N VAL A 122 -0.74 3.25 7.16
CA VAL A 122 -1.65 3.87 8.14
C VAL A 122 -1.83 5.34 7.80
N CYS A 123 -3.08 5.79 7.66
CA CYS A 123 -3.41 7.18 7.43
C CYS A 123 -2.83 8.09 8.52
N ALA A 124 -2.48 9.31 8.17
CA ALA A 124 -2.09 10.29 9.15
C ALA A 124 -3.27 10.63 10.07
N PHE A 125 -2.96 10.82 11.34
CA PHE A 125 -3.92 11.25 12.37
C PHE A 125 -3.37 12.47 13.08
N ASP A 126 -4.16 13.52 13.14
CA ASP A 126 -3.83 14.72 13.91
C ASP A 126 -4.95 15.08 14.90
N ASP A 127 -4.66 15.96 15.85
CA ASP A 127 -5.59 16.36 16.91
C ASP A 127 -6.55 17.48 16.50
N VAL A 128 -6.43 17.99 15.27
CA VAL A 128 -7.30 19.04 14.73
C VAL A 128 -8.39 18.45 13.83
N HIS A 129 -7.99 17.54 12.92
CA HIS A 129 -8.87 16.99 11.89
C HIS A 129 -9.19 15.50 12.09
N GLY A 130 -8.47 14.83 13.01
CA GLY A 130 -8.56 13.39 13.19
C GLY A 130 -7.84 12.62 12.08
N TRP A 131 -8.45 11.56 11.58
CA TRP A 131 -7.91 10.74 10.49
C TRP A 131 -7.98 11.47 9.15
N ASN A 132 -6.87 11.51 8.43
CA ASN A 132 -6.85 11.96 7.05
C ASN A 132 -7.34 10.82 6.14
N THR A 133 -8.63 10.84 5.83
CA THR A 133 -9.31 9.83 5.00
C THR A 133 -9.82 10.40 3.68
N LEU A 134 -9.22 11.48 3.22
CA LEU A 134 -9.55 12.04 1.91
C LEU A 134 -9.15 11.02 0.82
N PRO A 135 -10.03 10.73 -0.13
CA PRO A 135 -9.71 9.81 -1.21
C PRO A 135 -8.56 10.35 -2.06
N TYR A 136 -7.66 9.45 -2.45
CA TYR A 136 -6.60 9.79 -3.39
C TYR A 136 -7.16 9.88 -4.79
N LEU A 137 -7.15 11.09 -5.35
CA LEU A 137 -7.72 11.38 -6.67
C LEU A 137 -6.66 11.51 -7.77
N GLY A 138 -5.43 11.12 -7.50
CA GLY A 138 -4.31 11.21 -8.45
C GLY A 138 -3.70 12.60 -8.59
N ALA A 139 -4.26 13.62 -7.98
CA ALA A 139 -3.71 14.96 -7.91
C ALA A 139 -3.63 15.41 -6.45
N GLY A 140 -2.52 16.02 -6.07
CA GLY A 140 -2.23 16.42 -4.70
C GLY A 140 -1.07 15.62 -4.12
N GLU A 141 -0.60 16.03 -2.96
CA GLU A 141 0.50 15.39 -2.27
C GLU A 141 -0.01 14.46 -1.15
N PHE A 142 0.81 13.47 -0.82
CA PHE A 142 0.50 12.53 0.24
C PHE A 142 0.73 13.17 1.60
N HIS A 143 -0.15 12.89 2.54
CA HIS A 143 0.03 13.18 3.95
C HIS A 143 0.25 11.87 4.68
N THR A 144 1.51 11.52 4.91
CA THR A 144 1.91 10.27 5.55
C THR A 144 2.62 10.52 6.86
N ASN A 145 2.56 9.54 7.77
CA ASN A 145 3.34 9.56 9.00
C ASN A 145 4.81 9.28 8.71
N PHE A 146 5.68 9.76 9.60
CA PHE A 146 7.07 9.32 9.66
C PHE A 146 7.15 7.96 10.33
N GLY A 147 8.11 7.14 9.90
CA GLY A 147 8.37 5.84 10.48
C GLY A 147 9.61 5.19 9.90
N ASP A 148 10.13 4.22 10.60
CA ASP A 148 11.18 3.35 10.11
C ASP A 148 10.56 2.25 9.24
N CYS A 149 11.23 1.92 8.13
CA CYS A 149 10.80 0.87 7.21
C CYS A 149 11.91 -0.13 7.00
N GLU A 150 11.61 -1.41 7.14
CA GLU A 150 12.44 -2.50 6.69
C GLU A 150 11.71 -3.22 5.55
N ILE A 151 12.37 -3.38 4.41
CA ILE A 151 11.76 -3.93 3.20
C ILE A 151 12.60 -5.12 2.72
N ALA A 152 11.94 -6.25 2.53
CA ALA A 152 12.50 -7.42 1.85
C ALA A 152 11.85 -7.57 0.49
N LEU A 153 12.64 -7.59 -0.57
CA LEU A 153 12.18 -7.75 -1.95
C LEU A 153 12.67 -9.07 -2.51
N THR A 154 11.76 -9.94 -2.92
CA THR A 154 12.10 -11.17 -3.65
C THR A 154 11.76 -10.99 -5.12
N VAL A 155 12.76 -11.12 -5.97
CA VAL A 155 12.62 -10.95 -7.43
C VAL A 155 13.29 -12.10 -8.17
N PRO A 156 12.93 -12.36 -9.44
CA PRO A 156 13.66 -13.32 -10.27
C PRO A 156 15.16 -12.99 -10.34
N ARG A 157 16.00 -14.02 -10.44
CA ARG A 157 17.46 -13.89 -10.34
C ARG A 157 18.11 -12.96 -11.37
N ASP A 158 17.48 -12.79 -12.51
CA ASP A 158 17.95 -11.93 -13.61
C ASP A 158 17.51 -10.47 -13.49
N HIS A 159 16.81 -10.13 -12.41
CA HIS A 159 16.40 -8.76 -12.13
C HIS A 159 17.46 -7.99 -11.35
N ILE A 160 17.54 -6.70 -11.63
CA ILE A 160 18.34 -5.74 -10.88
C ILE A 160 17.37 -4.88 -10.10
N VAL A 161 17.55 -4.82 -8.77
CA VAL A 161 16.72 -4.01 -7.88
C VAL A 161 17.41 -2.69 -7.59
N GLY A 162 16.67 -1.59 -7.78
CA GLY A 162 17.03 -0.27 -7.27
C GLY A 162 15.94 0.23 -6.32
N ALA A 163 16.30 0.58 -5.10
CA ALA A 163 15.38 1.06 -4.08
C ALA A 163 15.97 2.23 -3.30
N THR A 164 15.11 2.96 -2.58
CA THR A 164 15.53 3.95 -1.58
C THR A 164 15.93 3.23 -0.29
N GLY A 165 16.80 3.87 0.50
CA GLY A 165 17.26 3.32 1.77
C GLY A 165 18.67 2.72 1.68
N GLU A 166 19.09 2.04 2.73
CA GLU A 166 20.37 1.35 2.83
C GLU A 166 20.19 -0.14 2.58
N LEU A 167 21.00 -0.71 1.69
CA LEU A 167 20.99 -2.14 1.42
C LEU A 167 21.63 -2.88 2.61
N LEU A 168 20.82 -3.61 3.37
CA LEU A 168 21.26 -4.37 4.53
C LEU A 168 21.78 -5.76 4.17
N ALA A 169 21.15 -6.43 3.23
CA ALA A 169 21.52 -7.77 2.79
C ALA A 169 21.18 -8.00 1.32
N HIS A 170 21.92 -8.90 0.69
CA HIS A 170 21.67 -9.41 -0.65
C HIS A 170 21.75 -10.94 -0.58
N LEU A 171 20.62 -11.59 -0.60
CA LEU A 171 20.51 -13.03 -0.42
C LEU A 171 20.02 -13.68 -1.71
N ILE A 172 20.45 -14.92 -1.92
CA ILE A 172 19.94 -15.80 -2.99
C ILE A 172 19.23 -16.94 -2.26
N ASP A 173 17.94 -17.10 -2.51
CA ASP A 173 17.18 -18.17 -1.90
C ASP A 173 17.54 -19.55 -2.51
N LYS A 174 16.92 -20.61 -1.95
CA LYS A 174 17.18 -22.00 -2.39
C LYS A 174 16.74 -22.25 -3.85
N ASP A 175 15.82 -21.42 -4.36
CA ASP A 175 15.27 -21.53 -5.72
C ASP A 175 16.03 -20.62 -6.70
N GLY A 176 17.08 -19.92 -6.22
CA GLY A 176 17.94 -19.06 -7.01
C GLY A 176 17.36 -17.67 -7.27
N GLN A 177 16.39 -17.24 -6.49
CA GLN A 177 15.87 -15.88 -6.53
C GLN A 177 16.69 -14.95 -5.64
N LEU A 178 16.71 -13.66 -6.00
CA LEU A 178 17.26 -12.59 -5.16
C LEU A 178 16.23 -12.20 -4.10
N ALA A 179 16.60 -12.12 -2.86
CA ALA A 179 15.79 -11.68 -1.75
C ALA A 179 16.40 -10.47 -1.07
#